data_3ab29caed2a21ff14d4f3727b7f922b0
#
_entry.id   3ab29caed2a21ff14d4f3727b7f922b0
#
_cell.length_a   1.000
_cell.length_b   1.000
_cell.length_c   1.000
_cell.angle_alpha   90.00
_cell.angle_beta   90.00
_cell.angle_gamma   90.00
#
_symmetry.space_group_name_H-M   'P 1'
#
loop_
_entity.id
_entity.type
_entity.pdbx_description
1 polymer ?
#
loop_
_entity_poly.entity_id
_entity_poly.type
_entity_poly.pdbx_seq_one_letter_code
_entity_poly.pdbx_strand_id
1 'polypeptide(L)'
;LGEYIYKSRGSAASEAVKQMVTRITQEDPAAKARLIEIWEETLNNGLRDLTTVLDENAELLQESQDLNFKRWKILSQRVHMNCQALGSYDAEVAYVRDFITKRIEAFDELVRR
;
A
#
# COMPACT_ATOMS: atom_id res chain seq x y z
N LEU A 1 -0.60 -14.33 6.00
CA LEU A 1 0.42 -13.30 5.81
C LEU A 1 1.42 -13.68 4.74
N GLY A 2 1.99 -14.88 4.77
CA GLY A 2 2.95 -15.35 3.77
C GLY A 2 2.36 -15.33 2.36
N GLU A 3 1.11 -15.73 2.19
CA GLU A 3 0.41 -15.68 0.91
C GLU A 3 0.26 -14.26 0.36
N TYR A 4 0.05 -13.31 1.24
CA TYR A 4 -0.11 -11.92 0.87
C TYR A 4 1.22 -11.25 0.48
N ILE A 5 2.29 -11.52 1.23
CA ILE A 5 3.62 -10.96 1.00
C ILE A 5 4.25 -11.55 -0.27
N TYR A 6 4.07 -12.84 -0.50
CA TYR A 6 4.70 -13.58 -1.58
C TYR A 6 3.71 -14.04 -2.67
N LYS A 7 2.70 -13.26 -2.93
CA LYS A 7 1.79 -13.47 -4.07
C LYS A 7 2.50 -13.19 -5.39
N SER A 8 3.67 -13.77 -5.59
CA SER A 8 4.42 -13.68 -6.82
C SER A 8 4.17 -14.92 -7.69
N ARG A 9 4.32 -14.74 -8.97
CA ARG A 9 4.18 -15.80 -9.96
C ARG A 9 5.25 -16.88 -9.72
N GLY A 10 4.89 -17.87 -8.97
CA GLY A 10 5.32 -19.23 -8.98
C GLY A 10 6.76 -19.58 -9.34
N SER A 11 7.76 -19.21 -8.54
CA SER A 11 8.92 -20.07 -8.43
C SER A 11 8.74 -21.02 -7.24
N ALA A 12 9.27 -22.24 -7.31
CA ALA A 12 9.25 -23.17 -6.19
C ALA A 12 9.90 -22.58 -4.91
N ALA A 13 10.89 -21.69 -5.08
CA ALA A 13 11.51 -20.95 -3.99
C ALA A 13 10.54 -19.95 -3.33
N SER A 14 9.75 -19.22 -4.10
CA SER A 14 8.73 -18.29 -3.55
C SER A 14 7.65 -19.05 -2.78
N GLU A 15 7.25 -20.21 -3.23
CA GLU A 15 6.25 -21.03 -2.55
C GLU A 15 6.80 -21.60 -1.23
N ALA A 16 8.04 -22.05 -1.21
CA ALA A 16 8.71 -22.52 0.01
C ALA A 16 8.81 -21.42 1.07
N VAL A 17 9.20 -20.20 0.69
CA VAL A 17 9.27 -19.04 1.59
C VAL A 17 7.89 -18.66 2.11
N LYS A 18 6.89 -18.65 1.25
CA LYS A 18 5.50 -18.40 1.63
C LYS A 18 5.00 -19.40 2.68
N GLN A 19 5.22 -20.68 2.46
CA GLN A 19 4.85 -21.74 3.40
C GLN A 19 5.59 -21.59 4.72
N MET A 20 6.89 -21.32 4.70
CA MET A 20 7.70 -21.09 5.89
C MET A 20 7.17 -19.92 6.72
N VAL A 21 6.94 -18.75 6.09
CA VAL A 21 6.42 -17.57 6.78
C VAL A 21 5.02 -17.83 7.35
N THR A 22 4.17 -18.51 6.61
CA THR A 22 2.82 -18.88 7.08
C THR A 22 2.90 -19.79 8.31
N ARG A 23 3.73 -20.85 8.27
CA ARG A 23 3.92 -21.76 9.41
C ARG A 23 4.44 -21.04 10.64
N ILE A 24 5.52 -20.28 10.52
CA ILE A 24 6.12 -19.54 11.64
C ILE A 24 5.08 -18.63 12.30
N THR A 25 4.32 -17.87 11.50
CA THR A 25 3.35 -16.91 12.05
C THR A 25 2.07 -17.57 12.60
N GLN A 26 1.76 -18.80 12.22
CA GLN A 26 0.59 -19.54 12.72
C GLN A 26 0.91 -20.50 13.87
N GLU A 27 2.09 -21.12 13.86
CA GLU A 27 2.45 -22.20 14.78
C GLU A 27 3.31 -21.72 15.96
N ASP A 28 4.01 -20.56 15.82
CA ASP A 28 4.86 -20.01 16.88
C ASP A 28 4.25 -18.71 17.48
N PRO A 29 3.71 -18.79 18.71
CA PRO A 29 3.13 -17.64 19.39
C PRO A 29 4.15 -16.51 19.65
N ALA A 30 5.42 -16.81 19.85
CA ALA A 30 6.46 -15.81 20.09
C ALA A 30 6.77 -15.05 18.80
N ALA A 31 6.87 -15.76 17.68
CA ALA A 31 7.03 -15.12 16.36
C ALA A 31 5.82 -14.26 16.00
N LYS A 32 4.61 -14.71 16.31
CA LYS A 32 3.38 -13.95 16.12
C LYS A 32 3.38 -12.67 16.96
N ALA A 33 3.72 -12.75 18.23
CA ALA A 33 3.81 -11.62 19.12
C ALA A 33 4.84 -10.58 18.62
N ARG A 34 6.00 -11.04 18.18
CA ARG A 34 7.04 -10.16 17.61
C ARG A 34 6.59 -9.49 16.31
N LEU A 35 5.85 -10.19 15.47
CA LEU A 35 5.27 -9.62 14.24
C LEU A 35 4.30 -8.47 14.58
N ILE A 36 3.43 -8.66 15.57
CA ILE A 36 2.49 -7.62 16.02
C ILE A 36 3.24 -6.42 16.58
N GLU A 37 4.27 -6.65 17.40
CA GLU A 37 5.11 -5.59 17.95
C GLU A 37 5.79 -4.75 16.85
N ILE A 38 6.40 -5.41 15.85
CA ILE A 38 7.01 -4.73 14.70
C ILE A 38 5.95 -3.94 13.92
N TRP A 39 4.77 -4.49 13.76
CA TRP A 39 3.67 -3.80 13.09
C TRP A 39 3.25 -2.53 13.84
N GLU A 40 3.08 -2.61 15.15
CA GLU A 40 2.77 -1.44 16.00
C GLU A 40 3.87 -0.38 15.95
N GLU A 41 5.13 -0.80 16.02
CA GLU A 41 6.27 0.11 15.85
C GLU A 41 6.20 0.82 14.47
N THR A 42 5.90 0.08 13.41
CA THR A 42 5.79 0.63 12.04
C THR A 42 4.63 1.61 11.93
N LEU A 43 3.47 1.29 12.49
CA LEU A 43 2.32 2.18 12.54
C LEU A 43 2.65 3.50 13.24
N ASN A 44 3.36 3.43 14.38
CA ASN A 44 3.70 4.60 15.19
C ASN A 44 4.88 5.41 14.62
N ASN A 45 5.70 4.81 13.76
CA ASN A 45 6.85 5.46 13.11
C ASN A 45 6.50 6.05 11.73
N GLY A 46 5.28 6.52 11.55
CA GLY A 46 4.86 7.32 10.41
C GLY A 46 3.89 6.65 9.44
N LEU A 47 3.62 5.34 9.57
CA LEU A 47 2.67 4.69 8.67
C LEU A 47 1.25 5.24 8.83
N ARG A 48 0.86 5.66 10.05
CA ARG A 48 -0.43 6.31 10.32
C ARG A 48 -0.54 7.70 9.68
N ASP A 49 0.60 8.34 9.44
CA ASP A 49 0.68 9.70 8.93
C ASP A 49 0.81 9.77 7.40
N LEU A 50 0.81 8.63 6.71
CA LEU A 50 0.98 8.58 5.25
C LEU A 50 -0.07 9.40 4.49
N THR A 51 -1.30 9.46 4.98
CA THR A 51 -2.35 10.28 4.34
C THR A 51 -2.08 11.77 4.53
N THR A 52 -1.51 12.19 5.66
CA THR A 52 -1.07 13.57 5.88
C THR A 52 0.07 13.93 4.93
N VAL A 53 1.08 13.06 4.80
CA VAL A 53 2.19 13.24 3.85
C VAL A 53 1.67 13.30 2.41
N LEU A 54 0.70 12.48 2.06
CA LEU A 54 0.05 12.53 0.75
C LEU A 54 -0.59 13.89 0.50
N ASP A 55 -1.35 14.42 1.47
CA ASP A 55 -2.07 15.67 1.35
C ASP A 55 -1.10 16.86 1.22
N GLU A 56 -0.06 16.91 2.04
CA GLU A 56 0.97 17.93 1.98
C GLU A 56 1.69 17.93 0.60
N ASN A 57 2.03 16.73 0.10
CA ASN A 57 2.65 16.63 -1.22
C ASN A 57 1.69 16.98 -2.35
N ALA A 58 0.41 16.61 -2.23
CA ALA A 58 -0.61 16.95 -3.22
C ALA A 58 -0.81 18.48 -3.32
N GLU A 59 -0.81 19.16 -2.17
CA GLU A 59 -0.87 20.62 -2.10
C GLU A 59 0.39 21.27 -2.69
N LEU A 60 1.58 20.78 -2.32
CA LEU A 60 2.85 21.25 -2.84
C LEU A 60 2.94 21.16 -4.37
N LEU A 61 2.38 20.10 -4.94
CA LEU A 61 2.41 19.83 -6.38
C LEU A 61 1.25 20.50 -7.16
N GLN A 62 0.37 21.25 -6.49
CA GLN A 62 -0.86 21.75 -7.10
C GLN A 62 -0.62 22.58 -8.38
N GLU A 63 0.34 23.50 -8.38
CA GLU A 63 0.66 24.30 -9.56
C GLU A 63 1.38 23.48 -10.64
N SER A 64 2.31 22.65 -10.22
CA SER A 64 3.10 21.81 -11.14
C SER A 64 2.23 20.79 -11.87
N GLN A 65 1.28 20.17 -11.16
CA GLN A 65 0.36 19.22 -11.78
C GLN A 65 -0.56 19.91 -12.80
N ASP A 66 -1.04 21.12 -12.50
CA ASP A 66 -1.90 21.86 -13.42
C ASP A 66 -1.18 22.16 -14.74
N LEU A 67 0.06 22.61 -14.68
CA LEU A 67 0.90 22.83 -15.86
C LEU A 67 1.18 21.51 -16.61
N ASN A 68 1.50 20.45 -15.87
CA ASN A 68 1.78 19.13 -16.45
C ASN A 68 0.57 18.59 -17.24
N PHE A 69 -0.61 18.63 -16.64
CA PHE A 69 -1.81 18.06 -17.27
C PHE A 69 -2.49 18.98 -18.28
N LYS A 70 -2.16 20.27 -18.30
CA LYS A 70 -2.43 21.14 -19.46
C LYS A 70 -1.62 20.71 -20.68
N ARG A 71 -0.37 20.33 -20.49
CA ARG A 71 0.51 19.85 -21.56
C ARG A 71 0.16 18.40 -21.97
N TRP A 72 -0.02 17.53 -20.99
CA TRP A 72 -0.26 16.10 -21.19
C TRP A 72 -1.67 15.73 -20.71
N LYS A 73 -2.63 15.65 -21.62
CA LYS A 73 -4.04 15.38 -21.29
C LYS A 73 -4.29 13.88 -21.04
N ILE A 74 -3.66 13.35 -20.01
CA ILE A 74 -3.69 11.90 -19.71
C ILE A 74 -4.58 11.52 -18.52
N LEU A 75 -5.12 12.48 -17.76
CA LEU A 75 -5.95 12.19 -16.58
C LEU A 75 -7.22 11.39 -16.90
N SER A 76 -7.76 11.53 -18.11
CA SER A 76 -8.92 10.77 -18.60
C SER A 76 -8.54 9.56 -19.45
N GLN A 77 -7.26 9.20 -19.49
CA GLN A 77 -6.76 8.11 -20.29
C GLN A 77 -6.04 7.08 -19.42
N ARG A 78 -6.36 5.81 -19.65
CA ARG A 78 -5.60 4.74 -19.01
C ARG A 78 -4.25 4.60 -19.71
N VAL A 79 -3.18 5.02 -19.04
CA VAL A 79 -1.82 4.96 -19.56
C VAL A 79 -1.02 3.88 -18.87
N HIS A 80 -0.27 3.11 -19.63
CA HIS A 80 0.62 2.05 -19.17
C HIS A 80 -0.06 1.10 -18.16
N MET A 81 0.48 0.98 -16.95
CA MET A 81 -0.01 0.05 -15.94
C MET A 81 -1.05 0.65 -14.98
N ASN A 82 -1.57 1.83 -15.24
CA ASN A 82 -2.60 2.43 -14.40
C ASN A 82 -3.85 1.54 -14.35
N CYS A 83 -4.36 1.32 -13.15
CA CYS A 83 -5.57 0.51 -12.96
C CYS A 83 -6.79 1.17 -13.58
N GLN A 84 -6.88 2.49 -13.47
CA GLN A 84 -7.98 3.31 -13.95
C GLN A 84 -7.53 4.74 -14.22
N ALA A 85 -8.37 5.51 -14.88
CA ALA A 85 -8.21 6.94 -15.10
C ALA A 85 -9.45 7.65 -14.52
N LEU A 86 -9.23 8.52 -13.54
CA LEU A 86 -10.32 9.13 -12.76
C LEU A 86 -10.72 10.52 -13.26
N GLY A 87 -10.00 11.06 -14.24
CA GLY A 87 -10.36 12.28 -14.96
C GLY A 87 -9.89 13.58 -14.32
N SER A 88 -9.45 13.58 -13.05
CA SER A 88 -8.91 14.76 -12.38
C SER A 88 -7.81 14.41 -11.40
N TYR A 89 -6.92 15.36 -11.14
CA TYR A 89 -5.85 15.23 -10.15
C TYR A 89 -6.40 14.97 -8.75
N ASP A 90 -7.43 15.72 -8.34
CA ASP A 90 -8.04 15.55 -7.02
C ASP A 90 -8.68 14.16 -6.84
N ALA A 91 -9.29 13.62 -7.89
CA ALA A 91 -9.84 12.27 -7.88
C ALA A 91 -8.73 11.19 -7.76
N GLU A 92 -7.61 11.37 -8.44
CA GLU A 92 -6.45 10.48 -8.33
C GLU A 92 -5.84 10.53 -6.92
N VAL A 93 -5.69 11.72 -6.33
CA VAL A 93 -5.20 11.88 -4.94
C VAL A 93 -6.16 11.24 -3.95
N ALA A 94 -7.47 11.46 -4.09
CA ALA A 94 -8.48 10.86 -3.24
C ALA A 94 -8.48 9.31 -3.33
N TYR A 95 -8.27 8.78 -4.52
CA TYR A 95 -8.13 7.33 -4.73
C TYR A 95 -6.90 6.77 -4.02
N VAL A 96 -5.76 7.43 -4.11
CA VAL A 96 -4.53 7.00 -3.41
C VAL A 96 -4.74 7.04 -1.90
N ARG A 97 -5.40 8.09 -1.38
CA ARG A 97 -5.72 8.20 0.06
C ARG A 97 -6.60 7.04 0.52
N ASP A 98 -7.68 6.76 -0.17
CA ASP A 98 -8.59 5.66 0.12
C ASP A 98 -7.86 4.30 0.06
N PHE A 99 -7.01 4.12 -0.93
CA PHE A 99 -6.19 2.93 -1.06
C PHE A 99 -5.24 2.75 0.15
N ILE A 100 -4.52 3.80 0.56
CA ILE A 100 -3.60 3.76 1.70
C ILE A 100 -4.36 3.37 2.97
N THR A 101 -5.49 4.04 3.24
CA THR A 101 -6.31 3.79 4.43
C THR A 101 -6.78 2.34 4.46
N LYS A 102 -7.44 1.88 3.42
CA LYS A 102 -7.94 0.51 3.32
C LYS A 102 -6.83 -0.54 3.37
N ARG A 103 -5.66 -0.20 2.83
CA ARG A 103 -4.52 -1.10 2.83
C ARG A 103 -3.94 -1.28 4.22
N ILE A 104 -3.82 -0.22 4.99
CA ILE A 104 -3.37 -0.27 6.38
C ILE A 104 -4.36 -1.07 7.23
N GLU A 105 -5.65 -0.80 7.11
CA GLU A 105 -6.70 -1.55 7.81
C GLU A 105 -6.68 -3.05 7.50
N ALA A 106 -6.65 -3.39 6.21
CA ALA A 106 -6.62 -4.79 5.78
C ALA A 106 -5.34 -5.51 6.24
N PHE A 107 -4.21 -4.80 6.28
CA PHE A 107 -2.96 -5.37 6.75
C PHE A 107 -2.94 -5.52 8.28
N ASP A 108 -3.52 -4.56 9.00
CA ASP A 108 -3.70 -4.65 10.46
C ASP A 108 -4.53 -5.88 10.85
N GLU A 109 -5.66 -6.08 10.20
CA GLU A 109 -6.49 -7.28 10.40
C GLU A 109 -5.69 -8.56 10.11
N LEU A 110 -4.93 -8.58 9.03
CA LEU A 110 -4.15 -9.74 8.62
C LEU A 110 -3.03 -10.08 9.61
N VAL A 111 -2.36 -9.07 10.15
CA VAL A 111 -1.28 -9.23 11.15
C VAL A 111 -1.85 -9.74 12.47
N ARG A 112 -3.03 -9.26 12.87
CA ARG A 112 -3.65 -9.64 14.16
C ARG A 112 -4.42 -10.96 14.12
N ARG A 113 -4.81 -11.40 12.94
CA ARG A 113 -5.51 -12.68 12.75
C ARG A 113 -4.62 -13.87 13.13
#